data_1048a61a6aeefa5c26746651c6016d70
#
_entry.id   1048a61a6aeefa5c26746651c6016d70
#
_cell.length_a   1.000
_cell.length_b   1.000
_cell.length_c   1.000
_cell.angle_alpha   90.00
_cell.angle_beta   90.00
_cell.angle_gamma   90.00
#
_symmetry.space_group_name_H-M   'P 1'
#
loop_
_entity.id
_entity.type
_entity.pdbx_description
1 polymer ?
#
loop_
_entity_poly.entity_id
_entity_poly.type
_entity_poly.pdbx_seq_one_letter_code
_entity_poly.pdbx_strand_id
1 'polypeptide(L)'
;MIEARCSTVAERGKTRTTDAQTTDTQLPERIVYGCRVENKPLSTTGPQRPAAAAFEAISHGLSGAPSAGDLLRWSEALSGIARTGLGFSESLYERERYEEVLHVAADMRIAAEFHAHAAVGSPAMPGLDELRAEWMRMVGSGVPGYVTPKIAVGAVVGNDQGEILLIQRSDSGHWLYPTGWADVGYSASEVAVKEVAEETGIECEPVGVIGIYDGLRLGFTSVPLYSIVFYCRATGGSLQPHPLEAKAVGWFAQEALPSPIVSVDRWGAHAFAAIRGENPPVMFDLPRSPVWRGSSE
;
A
#
# COMPACT_ATOMS: atom_id res chain seq x y z
N MET A 1 -19.45 -4.07 18.32
CA MET A 1 -18.48 -4.99 18.95
C MET A 1 -18.82 -6.38 18.47
N ILE A 2 -18.01 -6.94 17.61
CA ILE A 2 -18.20 -8.30 17.07
C ILE A 2 -17.14 -9.15 17.72
N GLU A 3 -17.54 -10.02 18.65
CA GLU A 3 -16.67 -11.07 19.17
C GLU A 3 -16.73 -12.27 18.24
N ALA A 4 -15.61 -12.60 17.61
CA ALA A 4 -15.45 -13.84 16.87
C ALA A 4 -14.87 -14.92 17.81
N ARG A 5 -15.68 -15.92 18.16
CA ARG A 5 -15.19 -17.14 18.80
C ARG A 5 -14.92 -18.20 17.75
N CYS A 6 -13.68 -18.64 17.63
CA CYS A 6 -13.28 -19.79 16.85
C CYS A 6 -13.35 -21.06 17.70
N SER A 7 -14.16 -22.03 17.28
CA SER A 7 -14.16 -23.38 17.86
C SER A 7 -13.71 -24.40 16.81
N THR A 8 -12.74 -25.22 17.15
CA THR A 8 -12.22 -26.30 16.32
C THR A 8 -13.12 -27.54 16.48
N VAL A 9 -13.73 -28.00 15.41
CA VAL A 9 -14.44 -29.30 15.39
C VAL A 9 -13.66 -30.26 14.50
N ALA A 10 -13.18 -31.32 15.10
CA ALA A 10 -12.57 -32.46 14.38
C ALA A 10 -13.64 -33.52 14.12
N GLU A 11 -14.02 -33.71 12.86
CA GLU A 11 -14.87 -34.86 12.47
C GLU A 11 -14.01 -36.06 12.12
N ARG A 12 -14.21 -37.16 12.87
CA ARG A 12 -13.66 -38.48 12.55
C ARG A 12 -14.66 -39.22 11.65
N GLY A 13 -14.33 -39.33 10.37
CA GLY A 13 -15.05 -40.22 9.45
C GLY A 13 -14.56 -41.67 9.62
N LYS A 14 -15.48 -42.58 10.01
CA LYS A 14 -15.26 -44.02 9.94
C LYS A 14 -15.63 -44.52 8.56
N THR A 15 -14.71 -45.11 7.82
CA THR A 15 -15.01 -45.96 6.67
C THR A 15 -14.45 -47.37 6.90
N ARG A 16 -15.26 -48.33 6.50
CA ARG A 16 -15.09 -49.77 6.67
C ARG A 16 -14.15 -50.35 5.59
N THR A 17 -13.35 -51.29 5.97
CA THR A 17 -12.35 -52.08 5.24
C THR A 17 -12.82 -52.81 4.00
N THR A 18 -11.99 -52.87 2.97
CA THR A 18 -11.61 -54.07 2.23
C THR A 18 -10.17 -53.94 1.71
N ASP A 19 -9.44 -55.06 1.77
CA ASP A 19 -8.02 -55.24 1.55
C ASP A 19 -7.49 -54.82 0.17
N ALA A 20 -6.33 -54.11 0.16
CA ALA A 20 -5.23 -54.38 -0.76
C ALA A 20 -4.00 -53.53 -0.36
N GLN A 21 -2.87 -54.15 -0.22
CA GLN A 21 -1.56 -53.59 0.09
C GLN A 21 -1.15 -52.53 -0.88
N THR A 22 -0.80 -51.32 -0.42
CA THR A 22 0.22 -50.46 -1.02
C THR A 22 0.68 -49.39 -0.04
N THR A 23 1.94 -49.12 -0.08
CA THR A 23 2.82 -48.24 0.65
C THR A 23 2.24 -46.90 1.11
N ASP A 24 2.38 -46.67 2.41
CA ASP A 24 1.97 -45.49 3.17
C ASP A 24 2.89 -44.30 2.84
N THR A 25 2.32 -43.33 2.12
CA THR A 25 2.89 -41.98 1.99
C THR A 25 1.88 -41.03 2.64
N GLN A 26 2.13 -40.67 3.88
CA GLN A 26 1.33 -39.70 4.63
C GLN A 26 1.40 -38.33 3.94
N LEU A 27 0.27 -37.88 3.40
CA LEU A 27 0.05 -36.49 2.99
C LEU A 27 -0.31 -35.65 4.23
N PRO A 28 0.19 -34.41 4.35
CA PRO A 28 -0.15 -33.55 5.48
C PRO A 28 -1.63 -33.15 5.46
N GLU A 29 -2.24 -33.12 6.64
CA GLU A 29 -3.63 -32.70 6.86
C GLU A 29 -3.89 -31.31 6.29
N ARG A 30 -4.90 -31.23 5.42
CA ARG A 30 -5.42 -29.95 4.91
C ARG A 30 -6.26 -29.29 6.00
N ILE A 31 -5.76 -28.18 6.54
CA ILE A 31 -6.57 -27.32 7.41
C ILE A 31 -7.51 -26.49 6.54
N VAL A 32 -8.80 -26.80 6.59
CA VAL A 32 -9.85 -26.00 5.94
C VAL A 32 -10.43 -25.03 6.96
N TYR A 33 -10.15 -23.76 6.81
CA TYR A 33 -10.80 -22.71 7.61
C TYR A 33 -12.19 -22.44 7.05
N GLY A 34 -13.22 -22.99 7.70
CA GLY A 34 -14.62 -22.69 7.44
C GLY A 34 -15.17 -21.69 8.46
N CYS A 35 -15.33 -20.43 8.11
CA CYS A 35 -16.14 -19.51 8.89
C CYS A 35 -17.62 -19.67 8.51
N ARG A 36 -18.42 -20.18 9.42
CA ARG A 36 -19.88 -20.18 9.29
C ARG A 36 -20.40 -18.83 9.82
N VAL A 37 -20.95 -18.02 8.92
CA VAL A 37 -21.63 -16.78 9.30
C VAL A 37 -23.07 -17.11 9.66
N GLU A 38 -23.43 -17.05 10.92
CA GLU A 38 -24.83 -17.10 11.34
C GLU A 38 -25.51 -15.76 11.05
N ASN A 39 -26.42 -15.75 10.09
CA ASN A 39 -27.29 -14.61 9.83
C ASN A 39 -28.32 -14.46 10.96
N LYS A 40 -28.02 -13.56 11.89
CA LYS A 40 -29.01 -13.09 12.87
C LYS A 40 -29.83 -11.97 12.20
N PRO A 41 -31.17 -12.03 12.16
CA PRO A 41 -31.96 -10.98 11.54
C PRO A 41 -31.72 -9.65 12.26
N LEU A 42 -31.35 -8.63 11.47
CA LEU A 42 -31.22 -7.27 11.95
C LEU A 42 -32.59 -6.76 12.40
N SER A 43 -32.68 -6.33 13.65
CA SER A 43 -33.88 -5.62 14.17
C SER A 43 -34.01 -4.28 13.43
N THR A 44 -35.14 -4.07 12.77
CA THR A 44 -35.45 -2.90 11.92
C THR A 44 -35.87 -1.66 12.69
N THR A 45 -35.41 -1.44 13.91
CA THR A 45 -35.76 -0.23 14.69
C THR A 45 -34.49 0.49 15.14
N GLY A 46 -33.83 1.17 14.20
CA GLY A 46 -32.87 2.24 14.47
C GLY A 46 -33.45 3.57 13.98
N PRO A 47 -33.18 4.71 14.65
CA PRO A 47 -33.69 5.99 14.21
C PRO A 47 -33.16 6.34 12.81
N GLN A 48 -34.10 6.55 11.88
CA GLN A 48 -33.77 7.09 10.56
C GLN A 48 -33.24 8.52 10.74
N ARG A 49 -31.98 8.75 10.50
CA ARG A 49 -31.42 10.11 10.39
C ARG A 49 -31.94 10.76 9.11
N PRO A 50 -32.50 11.98 9.17
CA PRO A 50 -32.94 12.68 7.97
C PRO A 50 -31.74 12.97 7.05
N ALA A 51 -31.92 12.80 5.73
CA ALA A 51 -30.89 13.00 4.71
C ALA A 51 -30.24 14.41 4.73
N ALA A 52 -30.92 15.41 5.24
CA ALA A 52 -30.41 16.77 5.41
C ALA A 52 -29.23 16.87 6.40
N ALA A 53 -29.26 16.10 7.50
CA ALA A 53 -28.19 16.10 8.49
C ALA A 53 -26.88 15.45 7.96
N ALA A 54 -27.01 14.53 6.98
CA ALA A 54 -25.84 13.93 6.32
C ALA A 54 -25.15 14.93 5.37
N PHE A 55 -25.90 15.83 4.78
CA PHE A 55 -25.34 16.84 3.85
C PHE A 55 -24.62 17.98 4.61
N GLU A 56 -25.16 18.41 5.75
CA GLU A 56 -24.49 19.39 6.62
C GLU A 56 -23.19 18.86 7.23
N ALA A 57 -23.15 17.56 7.57
CA ALA A 57 -21.95 16.95 8.13
C ALA A 57 -20.77 16.89 7.11
N ILE A 58 -21.06 16.88 5.81
CA ILE A 58 -20.04 16.91 4.74
C ILE A 58 -19.43 18.31 4.59
N SER A 59 -20.20 19.37 4.82
CA SER A 59 -19.75 20.76 4.66
C SER A 59 -18.88 21.27 5.83
N HIS A 60 -18.97 20.67 7.00
CA HIS A 60 -18.20 21.09 8.17
C HIS A 60 -16.77 20.53 8.26
N GLY A 61 -16.40 19.58 7.41
CA GLY A 61 -15.03 18.99 7.40
C GLY A 61 -14.02 19.67 6.49
N LEU A 62 -14.44 20.58 5.61
CA LEU A 62 -13.58 21.26 4.67
C LEU A 62 -13.34 22.71 5.13
N SER A 63 -12.23 22.96 5.78
CA SER A 63 -11.78 24.32 6.12
C SER A 63 -11.13 25.05 4.93
N GLY A 64 -11.65 24.87 3.70
CA GLY A 64 -11.11 25.48 2.48
C GLY A 64 -11.40 24.66 1.21
N ALA A 65 -10.88 25.09 0.07
CA ALA A 65 -10.92 24.32 -1.15
C ALA A 65 -10.10 23.02 -1.00
N PRO A 66 -10.56 21.89 -1.60
CA PRO A 66 -9.81 20.62 -1.54
C PRO A 66 -8.39 20.80 -2.09
N SER A 67 -7.43 20.24 -1.40
CA SER A 67 -6.05 20.17 -1.90
C SER A 67 -5.93 19.12 -3.03
N ALA A 68 -4.88 19.20 -3.84
CA ALA A 68 -4.56 18.18 -4.83
C ALA A 68 -4.47 16.78 -4.18
N GLY A 69 -3.90 16.69 -2.97
CA GLY A 69 -3.84 15.45 -2.20
C GLY A 69 -5.20 14.91 -1.77
N ASP A 70 -6.18 15.79 -1.46
CA ASP A 70 -7.54 15.36 -1.13
C ASP A 70 -8.25 14.83 -2.37
N LEU A 71 -8.14 15.52 -3.49
CA LEU A 71 -8.72 15.08 -4.78
C LEU A 71 -8.13 13.74 -5.20
N LEU A 72 -6.82 13.56 -5.10
CA LEU A 72 -6.16 12.30 -5.40
C LEU A 72 -6.68 11.16 -4.52
N ARG A 73 -6.77 11.38 -3.22
CA ARG A 73 -7.29 10.39 -2.26
C ARG A 73 -8.75 10.01 -2.55
N TRP A 74 -9.60 10.98 -2.88
CA TRP A 74 -11.00 10.71 -3.21
C TRP A 74 -11.14 9.97 -4.53
N SER A 75 -10.39 10.36 -5.54
CA SER A 75 -10.31 9.64 -6.82
C SER A 75 -9.97 8.16 -6.60
N GLU A 76 -8.92 7.88 -5.86
CA GLU A 76 -8.48 6.51 -5.62
C GLU A 76 -9.50 5.70 -4.80
N ALA A 77 -10.13 6.31 -3.79
CA ALA A 77 -11.18 5.65 -3.02
C ALA A 77 -12.39 5.29 -3.91
N LEU A 78 -12.86 6.23 -4.75
CA LEU A 78 -13.95 6.00 -5.68
C LEU A 78 -13.60 4.94 -6.73
N SER A 79 -12.39 5.00 -7.29
CA SER A 79 -11.93 4.00 -8.26
C SER A 79 -11.81 2.61 -7.63
N GLY A 80 -11.39 2.52 -6.37
CA GLY A 80 -11.36 1.26 -5.62
C GLY A 80 -12.74 0.65 -5.42
N ILE A 81 -13.72 1.48 -5.03
CA ILE A 81 -15.12 1.07 -4.87
C ILE A 81 -15.69 0.60 -6.21
N ALA A 82 -15.50 1.39 -7.28
CA ALA A 82 -16.03 1.08 -8.61
C ALA A 82 -15.44 -0.22 -9.17
N ARG A 83 -14.12 -0.39 -9.12
CA ARG A 83 -13.44 -1.62 -9.59
C ARG A 83 -13.85 -2.85 -8.78
N THR A 84 -14.03 -2.70 -7.48
CA THR A 84 -14.56 -3.79 -6.64
C THR A 84 -15.98 -4.15 -7.06
N GLY A 85 -16.86 -3.16 -7.22
CA GLY A 85 -18.23 -3.38 -7.68
C GLY A 85 -18.29 -4.05 -9.05
N LEU A 86 -17.50 -3.58 -10.02
CA LEU A 86 -17.39 -4.18 -11.35
C LEU A 86 -16.91 -5.64 -11.33
N GLY A 87 -16.04 -5.99 -10.37
CA GLY A 87 -15.53 -7.34 -10.20
C GLY A 87 -16.55 -8.33 -9.63
N PHE A 88 -17.55 -7.85 -8.89
CA PHE A 88 -18.56 -8.69 -8.24
C PHE A 88 -19.95 -8.61 -8.88
N SER A 89 -20.28 -7.55 -9.63
CA SER A 89 -21.60 -7.34 -10.17
C SER A 89 -21.80 -8.09 -11.48
N GLU A 90 -22.88 -8.89 -11.55
CA GLU A 90 -23.36 -9.54 -12.76
C GLU A 90 -24.44 -8.72 -13.48
N SER A 91 -25.08 -7.78 -12.79
CA SER A 91 -26.12 -6.91 -13.32
C SER A 91 -25.54 -5.84 -14.23
N LEU A 92 -26.02 -5.75 -15.47
CA LEU A 92 -25.61 -4.69 -16.42
C LEU A 92 -25.88 -3.27 -15.85
N TYR A 93 -27.00 -3.10 -15.16
CA TYR A 93 -27.38 -1.83 -14.53
C TYR A 93 -26.39 -1.39 -13.45
N GLU A 94 -25.93 -2.32 -12.62
CA GLU A 94 -24.96 -2.04 -11.58
C GLU A 94 -23.59 -1.77 -12.19
N ARG A 95 -23.20 -2.52 -13.22
CA ARG A 95 -21.94 -2.32 -13.93
C ARG A 95 -21.86 -0.93 -14.55
N GLU A 96 -22.89 -0.48 -15.27
CA GLU A 96 -22.98 0.89 -15.81
C GLU A 96 -22.80 1.95 -14.72
N ARG A 97 -23.42 1.76 -13.54
CA ARG A 97 -23.26 2.66 -12.39
C ARG A 97 -21.85 2.70 -11.86
N TYR A 98 -21.19 1.56 -11.73
CA TYR A 98 -19.79 1.52 -11.30
C TYR A 98 -18.84 2.09 -12.34
N GLU A 99 -19.12 1.90 -13.63
CA GLU A 99 -18.37 2.55 -14.71
C GLU A 99 -18.51 4.07 -14.66
N GLU A 100 -19.69 4.59 -14.38
CA GLU A 100 -19.92 6.03 -14.17
C GLU A 100 -19.13 6.57 -12.96
N VAL A 101 -19.13 5.85 -11.83
CA VAL A 101 -18.29 6.21 -10.67
C VAL A 101 -16.80 6.21 -11.03
N LEU A 102 -16.35 5.25 -11.85
CA LEU A 102 -14.98 5.17 -12.30
C LEU A 102 -14.60 6.37 -13.19
N HIS A 103 -15.52 6.83 -14.03
CA HIS A 103 -15.33 8.02 -14.85
C HIS A 103 -15.15 9.28 -13.98
N VAL A 104 -16.03 9.47 -12.99
CA VAL A 104 -15.93 10.61 -12.05
C VAL A 104 -14.61 10.56 -11.28
N ALA A 105 -14.20 9.37 -10.85
CA ALA A 105 -12.91 9.19 -10.17
C ALA A 105 -11.73 9.59 -11.07
N ALA A 106 -11.77 9.25 -12.38
CA ALA A 106 -10.74 9.63 -13.33
C ALA A 106 -10.70 11.16 -13.55
N ASP A 107 -11.85 11.81 -13.65
CA ASP A 107 -11.94 13.27 -13.76
C ASP A 107 -11.33 13.97 -12.54
N MET A 108 -11.60 13.45 -11.33
CA MET A 108 -11.00 13.95 -10.08
C MET A 108 -9.49 13.76 -10.05
N ARG A 109 -8.98 12.64 -10.58
CA ARG A 109 -7.55 12.38 -10.68
C ARG A 109 -6.85 13.41 -11.55
N ILE A 110 -7.39 13.64 -12.76
CA ILE A 110 -6.87 14.63 -13.67
C ILE A 110 -6.89 16.02 -13.05
N ALA A 111 -7.98 16.39 -12.34
CA ALA A 111 -8.06 17.66 -11.63
C ALA A 111 -6.98 17.78 -10.54
N ALA A 112 -6.73 16.72 -9.77
CA ALA A 112 -5.69 16.67 -8.73
C ALA A 112 -4.29 16.89 -9.33
N GLU A 113 -4.00 16.21 -10.42
CA GLU A 113 -2.71 16.33 -11.12
C GLU A 113 -2.54 17.71 -11.73
N PHE A 114 -3.60 18.29 -12.33
CA PHE A 114 -3.57 19.66 -12.83
C PHE A 114 -3.25 20.67 -11.72
N HIS A 115 -3.86 20.54 -10.55
CA HIS A 115 -3.56 21.40 -9.39
C HIS A 115 -2.12 21.22 -8.88
N ALA A 116 -1.59 20.01 -8.91
CA ALA A 116 -0.21 19.73 -8.51
C ALA A 116 0.81 20.31 -9.50
N HIS A 117 0.52 20.22 -10.82
CA HIS A 117 1.43 20.64 -11.89
C HIS A 117 1.40 22.14 -12.18
N ALA A 118 0.34 22.84 -11.80
CA ALA A 118 0.32 24.30 -11.88
C ALA A 118 1.44 24.96 -11.04
N ALA A 119 2.05 24.20 -10.13
CA ALA A 119 3.14 24.64 -9.26
C ALA A 119 4.55 24.25 -9.77
N VAL A 120 4.70 23.28 -10.67
CA VAL A 120 6.02 22.78 -11.11
C VAL A 120 5.89 22.26 -12.56
N GLY A 121 6.53 22.89 -13.53
CA GLY A 121 6.49 22.45 -14.94
C GLY A 121 6.89 20.98 -15.10
N SER A 122 5.96 20.12 -15.43
CA SER A 122 6.09 18.65 -15.37
C SER A 122 5.66 17.94 -16.67
N PRO A 123 6.03 16.66 -16.88
CA PRO A 123 5.85 15.92 -18.13
C PRO A 123 4.37 15.67 -18.46
N ALA A 124 4.13 15.29 -19.71
CA ALA A 124 2.78 15.06 -20.27
C ALA A 124 1.96 14.08 -19.41
N MET A 125 0.75 14.52 -19.05
CA MET A 125 -0.19 13.70 -18.28
C MET A 125 -0.85 12.64 -19.19
N PRO A 126 -1.16 11.44 -18.66
CA PRO A 126 -1.98 10.47 -19.38
C PRO A 126 -3.35 11.10 -19.72
N GLY A 127 -3.87 10.82 -20.90
CA GLY A 127 -5.20 11.26 -21.29
C GLY A 127 -6.27 10.62 -20.40
N LEU A 128 -7.41 11.30 -20.21
CA LEU A 128 -8.54 10.80 -19.43
C LEU A 128 -9.00 9.40 -19.87
N ASP A 129 -9.07 9.18 -21.18
CA ASP A 129 -9.47 7.90 -21.75
C ASP A 129 -8.42 6.81 -21.55
N GLU A 130 -7.14 7.15 -21.53
CA GLU A 130 -6.04 6.25 -21.21
C GLU A 130 -6.11 5.75 -19.76
N LEU A 131 -6.34 6.66 -18.83
CA LEU A 131 -6.50 6.35 -17.41
C LEU A 131 -7.73 5.46 -17.15
N ARG A 132 -8.85 5.78 -17.80
CA ARG A 132 -10.07 4.96 -17.73
C ARG A 132 -9.83 3.55 -18.28
N ALA A 133 -9.18 3.45 -19.44
CA ALA A 133 -8.85 2.17 -20.07
C ALA A 133 -7.89 1.34 -19.19
N GLU A 134 -6.94 1.96 -18.53
CA GLU A 134 -6.05 1.30 -17.58
C GLU A 134 -6.84 0.72 -16.40
N TRP A 135 -7.70 1.53 -15.78
CA TRP A 135 -8.50 1.06 -14.65
C TRP A 135 -9.50 -0.04 -15.04
N MET A 136 -10.10 0.03 -16.22
CA MET A 136 -10.96 -1.03 -16.73
C MET A 136 -10.21 -2.33 -17.00
N ARG A 137 -8.95 -2.27 -17.44
CA ARG A 137 -8.10 -3.48 -17.59
C ARG A 137 -7.82 -4.19 -16.27
N MET A 138 -7.83 -3.46 -15.16
CA MET A 138 -7.62 -4.03 -13.82
C MET A 138 -8.88 -4.71 -13.25
N VAL A 139 -10.05 -4.51 -13.87
CA VAL A 139 -11.30 -5.17 -13.50
C VAL A 139 -11.28 -6.61 -14.00
N GLY A 140 -11.49 -7.55 -13.10
CA GLY A 140 -11.58 -8.98 -13.44
C GLY A 140 -10.24 -9.68 -13.75
N SER A 141 -9.10 -8.97 -13.70
CA SER A 141 -7.78 -9.58 -13.80
C SER A 141 -7.32 -10.08 -12.43
N GLY A 142 -7.65 -11.31 -12.10
CA GLY A 142 -7.18 -11.92 -10.85
C GLY A 142 -8.29 -12.52 -10.01
N VAL A 143 -7.97 -12.76 -8.75
CA VAL A 143 -8.95 -13.27 -7.78
C VAL A 143 -10.00 -12.18 -7.55
N PRO A 144 -11.31 -12.48 -7.70
CA PRO A 144 -12.36 -11.53 -7.32
C PRO A 144 -12.14 -11.10 -5.88
N GLY A 145 -11.97 -9.82 -5.65
CA GLY A 145 -11.66 -9.33 -4.32
C GLY A 145 -11.68 -7.81 -4.24
N TYR A 146 -11.51 -7.31 -3.05
CA TYR A 146 -11.41 -5.89 -2.81
C TYR A 146 -10.16 -5.31 -3.46
N VAL A 147 -10.30 -4.17 -4.10
CA VAL A 147 -9.14 -3.38 -4.53
C VAL A 147 -8.45 -2.83 -3.28
N THR A 148 -7.18 -3.16 -3.12
CA THR A 148 -6.36 -2.72 -2.00
C THR A 148 -5.20 -1.85 -2.49
N PRO A 149 -4.61 -1.02 -1.63
CA PRO A 149 -3.34 -0.38 -1.94
C PRO A 149 -2.28 -1.41 -2.31
N LYS A 150 -1.40 -1.07 -3.22
CA LYS A 150 -0.21 -1.88 -3.52
C LYS A 150 0.73 -1.87 -2.30
N ILE A 151 1.63 -2.82 -2.26
CA ILE A 151 2.70 -2.87 -1.26
C ILE A 151 4.02 -2.56 -1.94
N ALA A 152 4.72 -1.56 -1.42
CA ALA A 152 6.12 -1.32 -1.71
C ALA A 152 6.96 -1.67 -0.47
N VAL A 153 8.21 -2.04 -0.70
CA VAL A 153 9.15 -2.34 0.37
C VAL A 153 10.37 -1.44 0.20
N GLY A 154 10.81 -0.80 1.26
CA GLY A 154 12.01 0.01 1.29
C GLY A 154 13.02 -0.50 2.32
N ALA A 155 14.30 -0.19 2.11
CA ALA A 155 15.38 -0.57 3.01
C ALA A 155 16.26 0.63 3.35
N VAL A 156 16.20 1.03 4.61
CA VAL A 156 17.23 1.89 5.21
C VAL A 156 18.41 1.00 5.57
N VAL A 157 19.51 1.13 4.86
CA VAL A 157 20.71 0.34 5.11
C VAL A 157 21.75 1.22 5.81
N GLY A 158 22.24 0.75 6.95
CA GLY A 158 23.33 1.39 7.70
C GLY A 158 24.64 0.62 7.56
N ASN A 159 25.76 1.35 7.52
CA ASN A 159 27.10 0.79 7.60
C ASN A 159 27.73 1.01 9.00
N ASP A 160 28.92 0.45 9.24
CA ASP A 160 29.66 0.57 10.51
C ASP A 160 30.16 2.02 10.80
N GLN A 161 30.14 2.91 9.81
CA GLN A 161 30.49 4.32 9.94
C GLN A 161 29.28 5.18 10.39
N GLY A 162 28.09 4.57 10.51
CA GLY A 162 26.86 5.29 10.85
C GLY A 162 26.22 6.02 9.68
N GLU A 163 26.63 5.71 8.45
CA GLU A 163 26.10 6.31 7.22
C GLU A 163 24.93 5.50 6.67
N ILE A 164 24.05 6.19 5.96
CA ILE A 164 22.90 5.60 5.25
C ILE A 164 23.22 5.40 3.76
N LEU A 165 22.76 4.28 3.20
CA LEU A 165 22.78 3.99 1.77
C LEU A 165 21.62 4.67 1.07
N LEU A 166 21.91 5.49 0.05
CA LEU A 166 20.87 6.10 -0.79
C LEU A 166 21.18 5.88 -2.26
N ILE A 167 20.11 5.85 -3.06
CA ILE A 167 20.16 5.86 -4.52
C ILE A 167 19.64 7.18 -5.06
N GLN A 168 20.18 7.63 -6.19
CA GLN A 168 19.58 8.71 -6.98
C GLN A 168 18.75 8.08 -8.10
N ARG A 169 17.45 8.20 -8.03
CA ARG A 169 16.53 7.64 -9.00
C ARG A 169 16.74 8.21 -10.40
N SER A 170 16.69 7.35 -11.41
CA SER A 170 16.87 7.76 -12.83
C SER A 170 15.69 8.55 -13.37
N ASP A 171 14.47 8.27 -12.90
CA ASP A 171 13.23 8.89 -13.36
C ASP A 171 13.07 10.34 -12.86
N SER A 172 13.30 10.57 -11.58
CA SER A 172 13.03 11.86 -10.91
C SER A 172 14.29 12.64 -10.54
N GLY A 173 15.44 11.97 -10.47
CA GLY A 173 16.69 12.56 -9.98
C GLY A 173 16.74 12.79 -8.46
N HIS A 174 15.69 12.38 -7.74
CA HIS A 174 15.65 12.49 -6.29
C HIS A 174 16.42 11.33 -5.63
N TRP A 175 16.95 11.63 -4.44
CA TRP A 175 17.57 10.63 -3.59
C TRP A 175 16.54 9.98 -2.66
N LEU A 176 16.67 8.67 -2.44
CA LEU A 176 15.84 7.88 -1.55
C LEU A 176 16.62 6.64 -1.11
N TYR A 177 16.17 5.98 -0.06
CA TYR A 177 16.63 4.62 0.25
C TYR A 177 16.18 3.63 -0.86
N PRO A 178 16.89 2.51 -1.08
CA PRO A 178 16.46 1.46 -2.02
C PRO A 178 15.04 1.00 -1.78
N THR A 179 14.23 0.86 -2.85
CA THR A 179 12.81 0.54 -2.73
C THR A 179 12.21 -0.02 -4.01
N GLY A 180 11.38 -1.05 -3.87
CA GLY A 180 10.65 -1.65 -4.99
C GLY A 180 9.28 -2.19 -4.62
N TRP A 181 8.60 -2.78 -5.59
CA TRP A 181 7.32 -3.42 -5.39
C TRP A 181 7.48 -4.77 -4.68
N ALA A 182 6.53 -5.10 -3.81
CA ALA A 182 6.46 -6.43 -3.22
C ALA A 182 6.11 -7.48 -4.29
N ASP A 183 7.04 -8.36 -4.58
CA ASP A 183 6.84 -9.46 -5.52
C ASP A 183 6.10 -10.63 -4.88
N VAL A 184 5.21 -11.26 -5.65
CA VAL A 184 4.51 -12.46 -5.21
C VAL A 184 5.50 -13.61 -5.05
N GLY A 185 5.43 -14.31 -3.93
CA GLY A 185 6.32 -15.44 -3.62
C GLY A 185 7.52 -15.07 -2.75
N TYR A 186 7.72 -13.79 -2.45
CA TYR A 186 8.72 -13.29 -1.52
C TYR A 186 8.08 -12.68 -0.28
N SER A 187 8.72 -12.82 0.86
CA SER A 187 8.38 -12.05 2.05
C SER A 187 8.86 -10.60 1.90
N ALA A 188 8.28 -9.68 2.65
CA ALA A 188 8.68 -8.27 2.57
C ALA A 188 10.17 -8.06 2.91
N SER A 189 10.74 -8.84 3.84
CA SER A 189 12.16 -8.76 4.17
C SER A 189 13.06 -9.30 3.05
N GLU A 190 12.64 -10.34 2.32
CA GLU A 190 13.35 -10.84 1.14
C GLU A 190 13.36 -9.82 0.02
N VAL A 191 12.22 -9.12 -0.21
CA VAL A 191 12.15 -8.01 -1.17
C VAL A 191 13.10 -6.88 -0.77
N ALA A 192 13.15 -6.50 0.52
CA ALA A 192 14.07 -5.46 0.98
C ALA A 192 15.55 -5.79 0.65
N VAL A 193 15.98 -7.03 0.92
CA VAL A 193 17.35 -7.48 0.61
C VAL A 193 17.61 -7.52 -0.89
N LYS A 194 16.65 -8.02 -1.65
CA LYS A 194 16.71 -8.11 -3.12
C LYS A 194 16.89 -6.72 -3.75
N GLU A 195 16.03 -5.75 -3.38
CA GLU A 195 16.10 -4.40 -3.93
C GLU A 195 17.43 -3.70 -3.58
N VAL A 196 17.93 -3.87 -2.34
CA VAL A 196 19.26 -3.34 -1.97
C VAL A 196 20.34 -3.89 -2.87
N ALA A 197 20.36 -5.21 -3.09
CA ALA A 197 21.37 -5.84 -3.94
C ALA A 197 21.26 -5.41 -5.41
N GLU A 198 20.04 -5.36 -5.96
CA GLU A 198 19.79 -5.01 -7.36
C GLU A 198 20.05 -3.53 -7.66
N GLU A 199 19.58 -2.63 -6.79
CA GLU A 199 19.73 -1.18 -7.03
C GLU A 199 21.12 -0.64 -6.68
N THR A 200 21.85 -1.30 -5.77
CA THR A 200 23.07 -0.72 -5.18
C THR A 200 24.31 -1.60 -5.21
N GLY A 201 24.19 -2.90 -5.44
CA GLY A 201 25.28 -3.87 -5.33
C GLY A 201 25.74 -4.17 -3.91
N ILE A 202 25.04 -3.65 -2.88
CA ILE A 202 25.34 -3.90 -1.46
C ILE A 202 24.60 -5.12 -0.97
N GLU A 203 25.27 -5.93 -0.16
CA GLU A 203 24.67 -7.03 0.58
C GLU A 203 24.25 -6.54 1.98
N CYS A 204 23.08 -6.97 2.44
CA CYS A 204 22.58 -6.58 3.75
C CYS A 204 21.75 -7.67 4.42
N GLU A 205 21.58 -7.56 5.74
CA GLU A 205 20.66 -8.38 6.50
C GLU A 205 19.55 -7.50 7.14
N PRO A 206 18.28 -7.91 7.08
CA PRO A 206 17.19 -7.17 7.70
C PRO A 206 17.25 -7.34 9.22
N VAL A 207 17.11 -6.21 9.93
CA VAL A 207 17.12 -6.19 11.41
C VAL A 207 15.70 -6.01 11.94
N GLY A 208 14.89 -5.14 11.33
CA GLY A 208 13.53 -4.89 11.76
C GLY A 208 12.80 -3.88 10.91
N VAL A 209 11.49 -3.75 11.12
CA VAL A 209 10.67 -2.74 10.47
C VAL A 209 10.80 -1.43 11.26
N ILE A 210 11.10 -0.33 10.56
CA ILE A 210 11.18 1.00 11.16
C ILE A 210 9.99 1.89 10.82
N GLY A 211 9.24 1.55 9.77
CA GLY A 211 8.06 2.33 9.42
C GLY A 211 7.13 1.66 8.43
N ILE A 212 5.85 2.05 8.51
CA ILE A 212 4.80 1.74 7.53
C ILE A 212 4.17 3.06 7.12
N TYR A 213 4.35 3.45 5.87
CA TYR A 213 3.93 4.76 5.38
C TYR A 213 2.87 4.64 4.29
N ASP A 214 1.90 5.53 4.31
CA ASP A 214 1.01 5.78 3.17
C ASP A 214 1.79 6.53 2.08
N GLY A 215 1.98 5.91 0.92
CA GLY A 215 2.76 6.46 -0.18
C GLY A 215 2.22 7.79 -0.70
N LEU A 216 0.91 7.99 -0.72
CA LEU A 216 0.30 9.27 -1.10
C LEU A 216 0.66 10.38 -0.10
N ARG A 217 0.79 10.05 1.19
CA ARG A 217 1.20 11.02 2.22
C ARG A 217 2.69 11.31 2.21
N LEU A 218 3.50 10.41 1.67
CA LEU A 218 4.91 10.68 1.41
C LEU A 218 5.11 11.68 0.25
N GLY A 219 4.10 11.83 -0.63
CA GLY A 219 4.10 12.86 -1.66
C GLY A 219 5.00 12.60 -2.87
N PHE A 220 5.55 11.39 -3.03
CA PHE A 220 6.42 11.04 -4.16
C PHE A 220 5.75 10.12 -5.18
N THR A 221 4.55 9.65 -4.91
CA THR A 221 3.79 8.77 -5.79
C THR A 221 2.33 9.17 -5.83
N SER A 222 1.70 8.95 -6.98
CA SER A 222 0.25 9.04 -7.16
C SER A 222 -0.43 7.68 -7.09
N VAL A 223 0.33 6.60 -6.86
CA VAL A 223 -0.21 5.25 -6.71
C VAL A 223 -0.53 4.99 -5.24
N PRO A 224 -1.77 4.57 -4.91
CA PRO A 224 -2.09 4.13 -3.56
C PRO A 224 -1.24 2.92 -3.17
N LEU A 225 -0.40 3.10 -2.17
CA LEU A 225 0.45 2.04 -1.67
C LEU A 225 0.72 2.21 -0.17
N TYR A 226 1.06 1.11 0.49
CA TYR A 226 1.75 1.11 1.75
C TYR A 226 3.22 0.77 1.53
N SER A 227 4.12 1.60 2.04
CA SER A 227 5.56 1.35 2.03
C SER A 227 5.96 0.77 3.37
N ILE A 228 6.44 -0.48 3.36
CA ILE A 228 7.00 -1.16 4.53
C ILE A 228 8.50 -0.93 4.49
N VAL A 229 9.04 -0.17 5.44
CA VAL A 229 10.44 0.21 5.45
C VAL A 229 11.18 -0.57 6.54
N PHE A 230 12.17 -1.34 6.11
CA PHE A 230 13.07 -2.08 6.99
C PHE A 230 14.31 -1.27 7.32
N TYR A 231 14.85 -1.46 8.50
CA TYR A 231 16.26 -1.22 8.79
C TYR A 231 17.02 -2.50 8.47
N CYS A 232 18.09 -2.33 7.68
CA CYS A 232 19.03 -3.39 7.32
C CYS A 232 20.44 -2.97 7.69
N ARG A 233 21.29 -3.92 8.05
CA ARG A 233 22.71 -3.71 8.28
C ARG A 233 23.48 -4.18 7.05
N ALA A 234 24.38 -3.36 6.54
CA ALA A 234 25.27 -3.76 5.47
C ALA A 234 26.21 -4.88 5.93
N THR A 235 26.39 -5.91 5.08
CA THR A 235 27.24 -7.07 5.36
C THR A 235 28.35 -7.25 4.36
N GLY A 236 28.25 -6.61 3.19
CA GLY A 236 29.24 -6.74 2.12
C GLY A 236 28.81 -6.04 0.84
N GLY A 237 29.43 -6.44 -0.26
CA GLY A 237 29.16 -5.88 -1.57
C GLY A 237 30.01 -4.64 -1.89
N SER A 238 29.73 -4.03 -3.02
CA SER A 238 30.37 -2.78 -3.47
C SER A 238 29.35 -1.92 -4.20
N LEU A 239 29.44 -0.60 -4.04
CA LEU A 239 28.53 0.33 -4.68
C LEU A 239 28.52 0.18 -6.19
N GLN A 240 27.39 -0.26 -6.72
CA GLN A 240 27.14 -0.44 -8.14
C GLN A 240 25.70 -0.04 -8.46
N PRO A 241 25.48 1.17 -9.01
CA PRO A 241 24.14 1.62 -9.34
C PRO A 241 23.54 0.73 -10.45
N HIS A 242 22.24 0.40 -10.30
CA HIS A 242 21.50 -0.31 -11.33
C HIS A 242 21.41 0.54 -12.61
N PRO A 243 21.78 0.00 -13.81
CA PRO A 243 21.96 0.81 -15.03
C PRO A 243 20.73 1.60 -15.48
N LEU A 244 19.53 1.09 -15.19
CA LEU A 244 18.26 1.69 -15.63
C LEU A 244 17.56 2.50 -14.54
N GLU A 245 17.73 2.14 -13.26
CA GLU A 245 16.93 2.64 -12.15
C GLU A 245 17.66 3.67 -11.30
N ALA A 246 18.98 3.57 -11.17
CA ALA A 246 19.78 4.44 -10.35
C ALA A 246 20.83 5.21 -11.17
N LYS A 247 20.82 6.56 -11.09
CA LYS A 247 21.89 7.41 -11.64
C LYS A 247 23.16 7.35 -10.81
N ALA A 248 23.00 7.23 -9.51
CA ALA A 248 24.09 7.20 -8.54
C ALA A 248 23.64 6.43 -7.29
N VAL A 249 24.60 5.92 -6.56
CA VAL A 249 24.45 5.27 -5.26
C VAL A 249 25.59 5.71 -4.36
N GLY A 250 25.33 5.88 -3.07
CA GLY A 250 26.37 6.33 -2.12
C GLY A 250 25.97 6.18 -0.67
N TRP A 251 26.99 6.25 0.18
CA TRP A 251 26.85 6.32 1.63
C TRP A 251 26.88 7.78 2.08
N PHE A 252 26.01 8.14 3.00
CA PHE A 252 25.85 9.53 3.46
C PHE A 252 25.70 9.60 4.98
N ALA A 253 26.48 10.47 5.61
CA ALA A 253 26.28 10.83 7.00
C ALA A 253 25.02 11.71 7.16
N GLN A 254 24.45 11.73 8.34
CA GLN A 254 23.22 12.48 8.65
C GLN A 254 23.36 13.98 8.30
N GLU A 255 24.52 14.55 8.50
CA GLU A 255 24.82 15.98 8.28
C GLU A 255 25.20 16.29 6.81
N ALA A 256 25.40 15.26 5.99
CA ALA A 256 25.86 15.36 4.60
C ALA A 256 24.88 14.73 3.59
N LEU A 257 23.61 14.74 3.91
CA LEU A 257 22.57 14.16 3.03
C LEU A 257 22.53 14.92 1.70
N PRO A 258 22.35 14.19 0.58
CA PRO A 258 22.28 14.80 -0.75
C PRO A 258 20.94 15.51 -0.99
N SER A 259 20.88 16.34 -2.01
CA SER A 259 19.66 17.06 -2.41
C SER A 259 19.44 16.94 -3.92
N PRO A 260 18.18 16.84 -4.38
CA PRO A 260 16.94 16.70 -3.61
C PRO A 260 16.73 15.30 -3.05
N ILE A 261 16.19 15.17 -1.82
CA ILE A 261 15.90 13.91 -1.16
C ILE A 261 14.39 13.82 -0.85
N VAL A 262 13.80 12.66 -1.06
CA VAL A 262 12.36 12.44 -0.87
C VAL A 262 12.02 12.38 0.60
N SER A 263 11.16 13.29 1.08
CA SER A 263 10.46 13.27 2.38
C SER A 263 11.31 12.83 3.57
N VAL A 264 12.58 13.24 3.59
CA VAL A 264 13.55 12.87 4.65
C VAL A 264 13.11 13.32 6.04
N ASP A 265 12.34 14.37 6.13
CA ASP A 265 11.69 14.88 7.35
C ASP A 265 10.76 13.84 8.00
N ARG A 266 10.25 12.90 7.24
CA ARG A 266 9.32 11.88 7.72
C ARG A 266 10.01 10.61 8.21
N TRP A 267 11.11 10.21 7.60
CA TRP A 267 11.76 8.94 7.88
C TRP A 267 13.21 9.08 8.40
N GLY A 268 13.88 10.20 8.09
CA GLY A 268 15.33 10.35 8.32
C GLY A 268 15.73 10.20 9.78
N ALA A 269 15.03 10.86 10.71
CA ALA A 269 15.34 10.77 12.13
C ALA A 269 15.26 9.32 12.66
N HIS A 270 14.23 8.57 12.24
CA HIS A 270 14.06 7.16 12.61
C HIS A 270 15.11 6.24 11.96
N ALA A 271 15.46 6.53 10.71
CA ALA A 271 16.51 5.81 9.99
C ALA A 271 17.85 5.91 10.75
N PHE A 272 18.29 7.12 11.07
CA PHE A 272 19.54 7.31 11.79
C PHE A 272 19.50 6.82 13.23
N ALA A 273 18.36 6.90 13.91
CA ALA A 273 18.19 6.28 15.23
C ALA A 273 18.38 4.76 15.16
N ALA A 274 17.79 4.09 14.14
CA ALA A 274 17.99 2.66 13.93
C ALA A 274 19.46 2.31 13.61
N ILE A 275 20.13 3.10 12.75
CA ILE A 275 21.54 2.92 12.42
C ILE A 275 22.43 3.02 13.66
N ARG A 276 22.12 3.95 14.60
CA ARG A 276 22.82 4.07 15.88
C ARG A 276 22.47 2.98 16.90
N GLY A 277 21.56 2.07 16.57
CA GLY A 277 21.12 0.99 17.48
C GLY A 277 20.16 1.44 18.57
N GLU A 278 19.51 2.58 18.43
CA GLU A 278 18.59 3.15 19.43
C GLU A 278 17.23 2.42 19.49
N ASN A 279 16.95 1.51 18.54
CA ASN A 279 15.72 0.72 18.45
C ASN A 279 14.44 1.60 18.55
N PRO A 280 14.26 2.58 17.65
CA PRO A 280 13.11 3.49 17.70
C PRO A 280 11.80 2.72 17.48
N PRO A 281 10.67 3.21 18.02
CA PRO A 281 9.37 2.60 17.76
C PRO A 281 9.04 2.66 16.26
N VAL A 282 8.30 1.65 15.76
CA VAL A 282 7.88 1.63 14.36
C VAL A 282 7.01 2.85 14.06
N MET A 283 7.40 3.61 13.05
CA MET A 283 6.62 4.78 12.58
C MET A 283 5.43 4.35 11.75
N PHE A 284 4.33 5.05 11.90
CA PHE A 284 3.17 4.90 11.04
C PHE A 284 2.41 6.23 10.93
N ASP A 285 1.63 6.34 9.88
CA ASP A 285 0.79 7.52 9.68
C ASP A 285 -0.36 7.56 10.67
N LEU A 286 -0.48 8.66 11.41
CA LEU A 286 -1.58 8.84 12.34
C LEU A 286 -2.93 8.90 11.61
N PRO A 287 -4.00 8.33 12.20
CA PRO A 287 -5.34 8.42 11.64
C PRO A 287 -5.76 9.86 11.38
N ARG A 288 -6.40 10.08 10.24
CA ARG A 288 -7.08 11.34 9.93
C ARG A 288 -8.56 11.22 10.26
N SER A 289 -9.18 12.32 10.63
CA SER A 289 -10.64 12.38 10.72
C SER A 289 -11.23 12.06 9.34
N PRO A 290 -12.13 11.07 9.23
CA PRO A 290 -12.73 10.71 7.95
C PRO A 290 -13.65 11.85 7.50
N VAL A 291 -13.39 12.39 6.31
CA VAL A 291 -14.16 13.51 5.74
C VAL A 291 -15.62 13.12 5.46
N TRP A 292 -15.88 11.83 5.25
CA TRP A 292 -17.24 11.29 4.97
C TRP A 292 -18.03 10.86 6.22
N ARG A 293 -17.41 10.86 7.37
CA ARG A 293 -18.09 10.61 8.66
C ARG A 293 -18.02 11.91 9.43
N GLY A 294 -19.15 12.53 9.65
CA GLY A 294 -19.23 13.64 10.59
C GLY A 294 -18.57 13.24 11.91
N SER A 295 -17.90 14.17 12.58
CA SER A 295 -17.40 13.95 13.93
C SER A 295 -18.50 13.32 14.76
N SER A 296 -18.27 12.08 15.22
CA SER A 296 -19.10 11.51 16.29
C SER A 296 -18.76 12.30 17.54
N GLU A 297 -19.61 13.25 17.91
CA GLU A 297 -19.73 13.73 19.29
C GLU A 297 -20.24 12.63 20.20
#